data_e3bd25acdf368149d72b7b29ee1f726c
#
_entry.id   e3bd25acdf368149d72b7b29ee1f726c
#
_cell.length_a   1.000
_cell.length_b   1.000
_cell.length_c   1.000
_cell.angle_alpha   90.00
_cell.angle_beta   90.00
_cell.angle_gamma   90.00
#
_symmetry.space_group_name_H-M   'P 1'
#
loop_
_entity.id
_entity.type
_entity.pdbx_description
1 polymer ?
#
loop_
_entity_poly.entity_id
_entity_poly.type
_entity_poly.pdbx_seq_one_letter_code
_entity_poly.pdbx_strand_id
1 'polypeptide(L)'
;QLEGRRSKADIVLGLDTNLMTEAAATGLLAPHNLNIDKLNLSIDWTDDIFLPYDYGHFAFVYDSEALAVVPDSLEALVQDTSGPWLIIQDPRTSTPGLGLLLWMRMVFGNQAKEAWAALAPRILTVTRGWSEAYGLFLAGEAPMVLSYTTSPAYHQHIEKTDRYKAAKFSEGH
;
A
#
# COMPACT_ATOMS: atom_id res chain seq x y z
N GLN A 1 8.57 16.11 -10.51
CA GLN A 1 9.45 17.11 -9.82
C GLN A 1 10.64 17.57 -10.67
N LEU A 2 11.30 16.67 -11.44
CA LEU A 2 12.50 17.01 -12.23
C LEU A 2 12.25 18.10 -13.28
N GLU A 3 11.07 18.18 -13.87
CA GLU A 3 10.71 19.18 -14.87
C GLU A 3 10.29 20.52 -14.23
N GLY A 4 9.80 20.49 -12.99
CA GLY A 4 9.34 21.64 -12.25
C GLY A 4 8.33 22.48 -13.05
N ARG A 5 8.53 23.79 -13.11
CA ARG A 5 7.66 24.74 -13.86
C ARG A 5 7.69 24.54 -15.39
N ARG A 6 8.55 23.69 -15.92
CA ARG A 6 8.60 23.38 -17.37
C ARG A 6 7.75 22.16 -17.72
N SER A 7 7.11 21.52 -16.75
CA SER A 7 6.20 20.40 -17.02
C SER A 7 5.06 20.85 -17.93
N LYS A 8 4.70 19.98 -18.85
CA LYS A 8 3.55 20.14 -19.73
C LYS A 8 2.33 19.36 -19.25
N ALA A 9 2.43 18.74 -18.06
CA ALA A 9 1.32 18.01 -17.47
C ALA A 9 0.28 18.98 -16.93
N ASP A 10 -0.97 18.80 -17.33
CA ASP A 10 -2.13 19.55 -16.82
C ASP A 10 -2.70 18.90 -15.57
N ILE A 11 -2.57 17.58 -15.46
CA ILE A 11 -3.09 16.76 -14.32
C ILE A 11 -2.02 15.77 -13.88
N VAL A 12 -1.90 15.58 -12.57
CA VAL A 12 -1.07 14.54 -11.94
C VAL A 12 -1.97 13.59 -11.20
N LEU A 13 -1.84 12.29 -11.45
CA LEU A 13 -2.58 11.22 -10.77
C LEU A 13 -1.64 10.36 -9.93
N GLY A 14 -2.19 9.71 -8.89
CA GLY A 14 -1.46 8.72 -8.08
C GLY A 14 -0.66 9.31 -6.92
N LEU A 15 -0.98 10.55 -6.50
CA LEU A 15 -0.50 11.07 -5.23
C LEU A 15 -1.44 10.59 -4.12
N ASP A 16 -0.91 9.92 -3.12
CA ASP A 16 -1.65 9.56 -1.93
C ASP A 16 -1.58 10.64 -0.84
N THR A 17 -2.37 10.49 0.21
CA THR A 17 -2.46 11.47 1.30
C THR A 17 -1.12 11.71 2.01
N ASN A 18 -0.19 10.75 2.02
CA ASN A 18 1.12 10.90 2.66
C ASN A 18 2.04 11.84 1.87
N LEU A 19 1.76 12.05 0.58
CA LEU A 19 2.56 12.89 -0.32
C LEU A 19 1.97 14.29 -0.54
N MET A 20 0.74 14.56 -0.09
CA MET A 20 0.03 15.82 -0.34
C MET A 20 0.81 17.04 0.17
N THR A 21 1.31 16.98 1.40
CA THR A 21 2.05 18.10 2.01
C THR A 21 3.30 18.44 1.21
N GLU A 22 4.08 17.44 0.80
CA GLU A 22 5.28 17.64 -0.01
C GLU A 22 4.93 18.16 -1.41
N ALA A 23 3.90 17.60 -2.03
CA ALA A 23 3.44 18.03 -3.34
C ALA A 23 2.93 19.47 -3.34
N ALA A 24 2.15 19.89 -2.33
CA ALA A 24 1.70 21.27 -2.17
C ALA A 24 2.87 22.23 -1.98
N ALA A 25 3.87 21.85 -1.18
CA ALA A 25 5.06 22.66 -0.92
C ALA A 25 5.90 22.94 -2.17
N THR A 26 5.74 22.19 -3.25
CA THR A 26 6.40 22.48 -4.54
C THR A 26 5.93 23.76 -5.21
N GLY A 27 4.72 24.25 -4.88
CA GLY A 27 4.08 25.40 -5.53
C GLY A 27 3.82 25.20 -7.02
N LEU A 28 3.76 23.95 -7.50
CA LEU A 28 3.51 23.58 -8.89
C LEU A 28 2.04 23.26 -9.17
N LEU A 29 1.26 23.02 -8.13
CA LEU A 29 -0.15 22.67 -8.23
C LEU A 29 -1.02 23.90 -7.99
N ALA A 30 -2.17 23.95 -8.62
CA ALA A 30 -3.13 25.04 -8.53
C ALA A 30 -4.48 24.52 -7.99
N PRO A 31 -5.29 25.36 -7.35
CA PRO A 31 -6.64 25.01 -6.92
C PRO A 31 -7.48 24.48 -8.09
N HIS A 32 -8.24 23.42 -7.84
CA HIS A 32 -9.10 22.80 -8.86
C HIS A 32 -10.40 23.58 -9.11
N ASN A 33 -10.81 24.47 -8.22
CA ASN A 33 -12.02 25.31 -8.33
C ASN A 33 -13.32 24.52 -8.60
N LEU A 34 -13.38 23.26 -8.20
CA LEU A 34 -14.57 22.42 -8.35
C LEU A 34 -15.42 22.47 -7.08
N ASN A 35 -16.75 22.40 -7.26
CA ASN A 35 -17.63 22.17 -6.13
C ASN A 35 -17.63 20.68 -5.77
N ILE A 36 -16.89 20.32 -4.74
CA ILE A 36 -16.74 18.96 -4.25
C ILE A 36 -17.96 18.44 -3.48
N ASP A 37 -18.86 19.32 -3.00
CA ASP A 37 -20.11 18.88 -2.35
C ASP A 37 -21.00 18.05 -3.27
N LYS A 38 -20.79 18.15 -4.58
CA LYS A 38 -21.48 17.35 -5.59
C LYS A 38 -20.89 15.95 -5.76
N LEU A 39 -19.70 15.71 -5.23
CA LEU A 39 -19.08 14.39 -5.23
C LEU A 39 -19.62 13.60 -4.05
N ASN A 40 -20.16 12.42 -4.33
CA ASN A 40 -20.62 11.53 -3.26
C ASN A 40 -19.41 10.77 -2.68
N LEU A 41 -18.57 11.49 -1.95
CA LEU A 41 -17.38 10.92 -1.31
C LEU A 41 -17.79 10.18 -0.03
N SER A 42 -17.12 9.07 0.24
CA SER A 42 -17.26 8.30 1.49
C SER A 42 -16.43 8.85 2.65
N ILE A 43 -15.68 9.92 2.40
CA ILE A 43 -14.80 10.60 3.37
C ILE A 43 -15.09 12.09 3.33
N ASP A 44 -14.86 12.77 4.46
CA ASP A 44 -14.86 14.22 4.51
C ASP A 44 -13.60 14.76 3.81
N TRP A 45 -13.82 15.64 2.83
CA TRP A 45 -12.74 16.22 2.04
C TRP A 45 -12.94 17.71 1.86
N THR A 46 -11.92 18.49 2.16
CA THR A 46 -11.98 19.97 2.11
C THR A 46 -10.80 20.60 1.40
N ASP A 47 -9.87 19.79 0.86
CA ASP A 47 -8.69 20.31 0.14
C ASP A 47 -9.11 20.90 -1.21
N ASP A 48 -8.51 22.04 -1.58
CA ASP A 48 -8.82 22.76 -2.81
C ASP A 48 -7.81 22.52 -3.95
N ILE A 49 -6.70 21.84 -3.67
CA ILE A 49 -5.65 21.49 -4.65
C ILE A 49 -5.80 20.05 -5.08
N PHE A 50 -6.03 19.15 -4.12
CA PHE A 50 -6.10 17.71 -4.37
C PHE A 50 -7.55 17.24 -4.43
N LEU A 51 -7.83 16.38 -5.41
CA LEU A 51 -9.16 15.81 -5.61
C LEU A 51 -9.09 14.29 -5.47
N PRO A 52 -9.82 13.67 -4.53
CA PRO A 52 -9.85 12.23 -4.40
C PRO A 52 -10.63 11.62 -5.55
N TYR A 53 -10.10 10.56 -6.19
CA TYR A 53 -10.78 9.82 -7.25
C TYR A 53 -10.97 8.34 -6.88
N ASP A 54 -10.19 7.83 -5.95
CA ASP A 54 -10.35 6.51 -5.35
C ASP A 54 -9.86 6.53 -3.90
N TYR A 55 -10.09 5.44 -3.20
CA TYR A 55 -9.50 5.19 -1.89
C TYR A 55 -9.30 3.68 -1.70
N GLY A 56 -8.35 3.32 -0.84
CA GLY A 56 -8.07 1.94 -0.50
C GLY A 56 -7.24 1.85 0.78
N HIS A 57 -7.22 0.66 1.35
CA HIS A 57 -6.40 0.35 2.52
C HIS A 57 -5.32 -0.63 2.12
N PHE A 58 -4.12 -0.47 2.69
CA PHE A 58 -3.05 -1.43 2.50
C PHE A 58 -3.38 -2.73 3.25
N ALA A 59 -3.00 -3.84 2.68
CA ALA A 59 -3.11 -5.15 3.30
C ALA A 59 -2.06 -6.10 2.75
N PHE A 60 -1.68 -7.07 3.53
CA PHE A 60 -1.02 -8.24 2.97
C PHE A 60 -2.06 -9.12 2.28
N VAL A 61 -1.82 -9.41 1.00
CA VAL A 61 -2.61 -10.38 0.24
C VAL A 61 -1.86 -11.70 0.25
N TYR A 62 -2.58 -12.80 0.43
CA TYR A 62 -2.01 -14.12 0.51
C TYR A 62 -2.72 -15.12 -0.40
N ASP A 63 -2.00 -16.16 -0.77
CA ASP A 63 -2.50 -17.31 -1.49
C ASP A 63 -3.01 -18.36 -0.49
N SER A 64 -4.31 -18.56 -0.44
CA SER A 64 -4.94 -19.49 0.50
C SER A 64 -4.68 -20.96 0.22
N GLU A 65 -4.15 -21.31 -0.97
CA GLU A 65 -3.70 -22.65 -1.30
C GLU A 65 -2.26 -22.91 -0.83
N ALA A 66 -1.45 -21.85 -0.71
CA ALA A 66 -0.07 -21.93 -0.28
C ALA A 66 0.13 -21.65 1.22
N LEU A 67 -0.79 -20.92 1.86
CA LEU A 67 -0.68 -20.47 3.25
C LEU A 67 -1.92 -20.88 4.05
N ALA A 68 -1.80 -21.92 4.87
CA ALA A 68 -2.90 -22.42 5.71
C ALA A 68 -3.11 -21.60 7.00
N VAL A 69 -2.04 -21.02 7.55
CA VAL A 69 -2.08 -20.20 8.76
C VAL A 69 -1.63 -18.80 8.40
N VAL A 70 -2.54 -17.86 8.54
CA VAL A 70 -2.33 -16.44 8.17
C VAL A 70 -2.11 -15.64 9.45
N PRO A 71 -1.06 -14.82 9.54
CA PRO A 71 -0.92 -13.89 10.65
C PRO A 71 -2.13 -12.94 10.74
N ASP A 72 -2.59 -12.67 11.93
CA ASP A 72 -3.75 -11.80 12.21
C ASP A 72 -3.35 -10.41 12.71
N SER A 73 -2.05 -10.13 12.73
CA SER A 73 -1.49 -8.86 13.18
C SER A 73 -0.08 -8.64 12.62
N LEU A 74 0.38 -7.39 12.57
CA LEU A 74 1.78 -7.07 12.30
C LEU A 74 2.69 -7.64 13.39
N GLU A 75 2.22 -7.60 14.65
CA GLU A 75 2.97 -8.16 15.77
C GLU A 75 3.19 -9.66 15.58
N ALA A 76 2.14 -10.43 15.27
CA ALA A 76 2.24 -11.86 14.99
C ALA A 76 3.13 -12.12 13.77
N LEU A 77 2.99 -11.32 12.71
CA LEU A 77 3.82 -11.42 11.52
C LEU A 77 5.31 -11.21 11.83
N VAL A 78 5.66 -10.29 12.72
CA VAL A 78 7.05 -9.99 13.08
C VAL A 78 7.64 -11.03 14.04
N GLN A 79 6.86 -11.52 15.00
CA GLN A 79 7.31 -12.44 16.03
C GLN A 79 7.49 -13.88 15.53
N ASP A 80 6.69 -14.30 14.56
CA ASP A 80 6.78 -15.65 14.00
C ASP A 80 7.97 -15.78 13.05
N THR A 81 9.10 -16.27 13.54
CA THR A 81 10.32 -16.48 12.74
C THR A 81 10.18 -17.60 11.70
N SER A 82 9.15 -18.45 11.81
CA SER A 82 8.81 -19.52 10.87
C SER A 82 7.70 -19.12 9.88
N GLY A 83 7.21 -17.89 9.98
CA GLY A 83 6.10 -17.37 9.20
C GLY A 83 6.38 -17.26 7.69
N PRO A 84 5.39 -16.81 6.93
CA PRO A 84 5.45 -16.82 5.47
C PRO A 84 6.53 -15.90 4.91
N TRP A 85 7.07 -16.29 3.76
CA TRP A 85 7.87 -15.40 2.93
C TRP A 85 7.02 -14.26 2.37
N LEU A 86 7.62 -13.08 2.31
CA LEU A 86 6.95 -11.82 1.95
C LEU A 86 7.60 -11.20 0.73
N ILE A 87 6.78 -10.60 -0.11
CA ILE A 87 7.21 -9.63 -1.12
C ILE A 87 6.66 -8.27 -0.72
N ILE A 88 7.54 -7.29 -0.61
CA ILE A 88 7.18 -5.91 -0.28
C ILE A 88 7.76 -4.95 -1.31
N GLN A 89 7.44 -3.66 -1.17
CA GLN A 89 7.95 -2.63 -2.08
C GLN A 89 8.82 -1.62 -1.34
N ASP A 90 9.71 -0.99 -2.09
CA ASP A 90 10.59 0.07 -1.60
C ASP A 90 9.76 1.32 -1.23
N PRO A 91 9.83 1.80 0.03
CA PRO A 91 9.07 2.96 0.48
C PRO A 91 9.45 4.27 -0.23
N ARG A 92 10.59 4.30 -0.91
CA ARG A 92 11.06 5.49 -1.66
C ARG A 92 10.42 5.61 -3.05
N THR A 93 9.83 4.53 -3.56
CA THR A 93 9.35 4.47 -4.95
C THR A 93 7.94 3.90 -5.08
N SER A 94 7.34 3.44 -3.98
CA SER A 94 6.03 2.79 -3.98
C SER A 94 5.17 3.25 -2.81
N THR A 95 3.93 3.63 -3.11
CA THR A 95 2.91 3.99 -2.12
C THR A 95 2.64 2.90 -1.08
N PRO A 96 2.41 1.62 -1.44
CA PRO A 96 2.27 0.57 -0.43
C PRO A 96 3.53 0.38 0.42
N GLY A 97 4.71 0.51 -0.17
CA GLY A 97 5.97 0.43 0.59
C GLY A 97 6.09 1.53 1.64
N LEU A 98 5.73 2.78 1.29
CA LEU A 98 5.67 3.89 2.24
C LEU A 98 4.59 3.64 3.30
N GLY A 99 3.42 3.15 2.88
CA GLY A 99 2.33 2.78 3.79
C GLY A 99 2.77 1.77 4.84
N LEU A 100 3.45 0.69 4.44
CA LEU A 100 3.97 -0.30 5.38
C LEU A 100 5.01 0.30 6.33
N LEU A 101 5.90 1.17 5.84
CA LEU A 101 6.88 1.84 6.69
C LEU A 101 6.20 2.65 7.81
N LEU A 102 5.16 3.40 7.46
CA LEU A 102 4.38 4.19 8.40
C LEU A 102 3.57 3.29 9.35
N TRP A 103 2.96 2.23 8.85
CA TRP A 103 2.19 1.26 9.63
C TRP A 103 3.07 0.58 10.68
N MET A 104 4.24 0.08 10.29
CA MET A 104 5.24 -0.47 11.22
C MET A 104 5.66 0.57 12.28
N ARG A 105 5.83 1.84 11.89
CA ARG A 105 6.15 2.90 12.84
C ARG A 105 5.02 3.19 13.82
N MET A 106 3.77 3.14 13.37
CA MET A 106 2.60 3.34 14.22
C MET A 106 2.43 2.20 15.23
N VAL A 107 2.55 0.96 14.81
CA VAL A 107 2.35 -0.23 15.67
C VAL A 107 3.50 -0.38 16.66
N PHE A 108 4.74 -0.32 16.21
CA PHE A 108 5.91 -0.62 17.04
C PHE A 108 6.57 0.61 17.67
N GLY A 109 6.20 1.82 17.27
CA GLY A 109 6.72 3.04 17.84
C GLY A 109 8.26 3.09 17.80
N ASN A 110 8.90 3.22 18.96
CA ASN A 110 10.36 3.26 19.05
C ASN A 110 11.04 1.91 18.79
N GLN A 111 10.29 0.80 18.81
CA GLN A 111 10.78 -0.55 18.52
C GLN A 111 10.63 -0.93 17.03
N ALA A 112 10.21 0.00 16.17
CA ALA A 112 10.01 -0.27 14.74
C ALA A 112 11.29 -0.77 14.04
N LYS A 113 12.46 -0.30 14.46
CA LYS A 113 13.74 -0.74 13.90
C LYS A 113 14.01 -2.21 14.22
N GLU A 114 13.75 -2.62 15.45
CA GLU A 114 13.89 -4.00 15.91
C GLU A 114 12.86 -4.91 15.22
N ALA A 115 11.62 -4.43 15.06
CA ALA A 115 10.58 -5.13 14.33
C ALA A 115 10.96 -5.37 12.86
N TRP A 116 11.52 -4.35 12.19
CA TRP A 116 12.06 -4.50 10.83
C TRP A 116 13.22 -5.50 10.78
N ALA A 117 14.13 -5.47 11.74
CA ALA A 117 15.24 -6.43 11.81
C ALA A 117 14.75 -7.88 11.99
N ALA A 118 13.69 -8.07 12.77
CA ALA A 118 13.07 -9.39 12.96
C ALA A 118 12.34 -9.88 11.70
N LEU A 119 11.66 -8.97 10.96
CA LEU A 119 10.93 -9.31 9.74
C LEU A 119 11.86 -9.55 8.53
N ALA A 120 13.00 -8.86 8.47
CA ALA A 120 13.90 -8.83 7.31
C ALA A 120 14.30 -10.22 6.78
N PRO A 121 14.61 -11.24 7.60
CA PRO A 121 14.98 -12.58 7.11
C PRO A 121 13.89 -13.26 6.28
N ARG A 122 12.63 -12.84 6.40
CA ARG A 122 11.48 -13.40 5.66
C ARG A 122 11.03 -12.56 4.49
N ILE A 123 11.66 -11.45 4.24
CA ILE A 123 11.42 -10.64 3.04
C ILE A 123 12.19 -11.26 1.89
N LEU A 124 11.46 -11.95 0.99
CA LEU A 124 12.06 -12.57 -0.18
C LEU A 124 12.69 -11.52 -1.10
N THR A 125 11.97 -10.44 -1.33
CA THR A 125 12.45 -9.33 -2.15
C THR A 125 11.74 -8.03 -1.82
N VAL A 126 12.41 -6.92 -2.13
CA VAL A 126 11.87 -5.56 -2.08
C VAL A 126 11.87 -5.01 -3.49
N THR A 127 10.71 -4.95 -4.13
CA THR A 127 10.57 -4.49 -5.50
C THR A 127 10.50 -2.97 -5.59
N ARG A 128 10.75 -2.43 -6.78
CA ARG A 128 10.64 -1.00 -7.00
C ARG A 128 9.20 -0.50 -6.97
N GLY A 129 8.24 -1.33 -7.38
CA GLY A 129 6.84 -0.96 -7.48
C GLY A 129 5.88 -2.12 -7.27
N TRP A 130 4.60 -1.77 -7.10
CA TRP A 130 3.54 -2.72 -6.80
C TRP A 130 3.34 -3.78 -7.89
N SER A 131 3.35 -3.39 -9.16
CA SER A 131 3.07 -4.33 -10.27
C SER A 131 4.08 -5.47 -10.33
N GLU A 132 5.36 -5.18 -10.08
CA GLU A 132 6.42 -6.18 -10.02
C GLU A 132 6.21 -7.13 -8.83
N ALA A 133 5.97 -6.56 -7.63
CA ALA A 133 5.70 -7.36 -6.43
C ALA A 133 4.52 -8.30 -6.62
N TYR A 134 3.42 -7.77 -7.13
CA TYR A 134 2.20 -8.54 -7.33
C TYR A 134 2.36 -9.61 -8.41
N GLY A 135 3.11 -9.31 -9.46
CA GLY A 135 3.46 -10.30 -10.50
C GLY A 135 4.26 -11.48 -9.96
N LEU A 136 5.26 -11.22 -9.10
CA LEU A 136 6.05 -12.28 -8.44
C LEU A 136 5.18 -13.14 -7.51
N PHE A 137 4.26 -12.51 -6.78
CA PHE A 137 3.31 -13.22 -5.94
C PHE A 137 2.39 -14.14 -6.76
N LEU A 138 1.83 -13.65 -7.87
CA LEU A 138 1.00 -14.47 -8.76
C LEU A 138 1.79 -15.60 -9.44
N ALA A 139 3.09 -15.42 -9.62
CA ALA A 139 4.01 -16.48 -10.09
C ALA A 139 4.32 -17.52 -9.00
N GLY A 140 3.88 -17.30 -7.75
CA GLY A 140 4.07 -18.25 -6.64
C GLY A 140 5.44 -18.13 -5.96
N GLU A 141 6.19 -17.06 -6.16
CA GLU A 141 7.52 -16.86 -5.57
C GLU A 141 7.46 -16.70 -4.04
N ALA A 142 6.38 -16.14 -3.51
CA ALA A 142 6.09 -16.10 -2.08
C ALA A 142 4.58 -16.18 -1.83
N PRO A 143 4.16 -16.78 -0.70
CA PRO A 143 2.74 -16.96 -0.39
C PRO A 143 2.04 -15.67 0.05
N MET A 144 2.77 -14.57 0.27
CA MET A 144 2.21 -13.32 0.78
C MET A 144 2.91 -12.09 0.16
N VAL A 145 2.12 -11.08 -0.17
CA VAL A 145 2.59 -9.81 -0.77
C VAL A 145 1.90 -8.61 -0.14
N LEU A 146 2.64 -7.52 0.05
CA LEU A 146 2.04 -6.23 0.40
C LEU A 146 1.26 -5.67 -0.78
N SER A 147 -0.02 -5.34 -0.57
CA SER A 147 -0.93 -4.88 -1.60
C SER A 147 -2.07 -4.04 -0.98
N TYR A 148 -3.29 -4.21 -1.47
CA TYR A 148 -4.49 -3.50 -1.04
C TYR A 148 -5.60 -4.49 -0.67
N THR A 149 -6.49 -4.08 0.24
CA THR A 149 -7.70 -4.86 0.59
C THR A 149 -8.59 -5.17 -0.61
N THR A 150 -8.53 -4.34 -1.66
CA THR A 150 -9.30 -4.48 -2.88
C THR A 150 -8.70 -5.44 -3.92
N SER A 151 -7.41 -5.80 -3.79
CA SER A 151 -6.73 -6.65 -4.78
C SER A 151 -7.41 -8.01 -5.00
N PRO A 152 -7.92 -8.71 -3.97
CA PRO A 152 -8.63 -9.97 -4.16
C PRO A 152 -9.92 -9.83 -4.99
N ALA A 153 -10.57 -8.66 -4.95
CA ALA A 153 -11.82 -8.44 -5.67
C ALA A 153 -11.67 -8.58 -7.19
N TYR A 154 -10.53 -8.20 -7.74
CA TYR A 154 -10.22 -8.39 -9.16
C TYR A 154 -10.26 -9.89 -9.52
N HIS A 155 -9.58 -10.73 -8.75
CA HIS A 155 -9.52 -12.18 -8.98
C HIS A 155 -10.90 -12.82 -8.83
N GLN A 156 -11.67 -12.41 -7.82
CA GLN A 156 -13.04 -12.89 -7.61
C GLN A 156 -13.97 -12.48 -8.75
N HIS A 157 -13.89 -11.23 -9.17
CA HIS A 157 -14.83 -10.68 -10.15
C HIS A 157 -14.48 -11.07 -11.59
N ILE A 158 -13.21 -10.98 -11.97
CA ILE A 158 -12.75 -11.23 -13.35
C ILE A 158 -12.33 -12.67 -13.56
N GLU A 159 -11.50 -13.23 -12.67
CA GLU A 159 -10.92 -14.57 -12.83
C GLU A 159 -11.79 -15.67 -12.21
N LYS A 160 -12.84 -15.28 -11.45
CA LYS A 160 -13.77 -16.20 -10.77
C LYS A 160 -13.08 -17.16 -9.80
N THR A 161 -12.03 -16.68 -9.13
CA THR A 161 -11.31 -17.41 -8.09
C THR A 161 -11.31 -16.64 -6.77
N ASP A 162 -11.40 -17.32 -5.65
CA ASP A 162 -11.28 -16.80 -4.29
C ASP A 162 -9.98 -17.25 -3.61
N ARG A 163 -9.02 -17.74 -4.39
CA ARG A 163 -7.71 -18.22 -3.96
C ARG A 163 -6.94 -17.14 -3.21
N TYR A 164 -6.94 -15.90 -3.75
CA TYR A 164 -6.23 -14.77 -3.17
C TYR A 164 -7.11 -14.01 -2.20
N LYS A 165 -6.60 -13.76 -0.99
CA LYS A 165 -7.36 -13.12 0.09
C LYS A 165 -6.51 -12.05 0.78
N ALA A 166 -7.17 -11.02 1.31
CA ALA A 166 -6.52 -10.04 2.16
C ALA A 166 -6.47 -10.53 3.61
N ALA A 167 -5.29 -10.47 4.22
CA ALA A 167 -5.14 -10.74 5.64
C ALA A 167 -5.83 -9.64 6.46
N LYS A 168 -6.49 -10.03 7.53
CA LYS A 168 -7.18 -9.10 8.43
C LYS A 168 -6.33 -8.94 9.67
N PHE A 169 -5.62 -7.84 9.75
CA PHE A 169 -4.77 -7.53 10.90
C PHE A 169 -5.55 -6.74 11.96
N SER A 170 -5.33 -7.08 13.21
CA SER A 170 -6.01 -6.47 14.37
C SER A 170 -5.67 -4.98 14.55
N GLU A 171 -4.48 -4.57 14.11
CA GLU A 171 -4.03 -3.17 14.16
C GLU A 171 -4.63 -2.30 13.03
N GLY A 172 -5.49 -2.87 12.19
CA GLY A 172 -6.11 -2.19 11.07
C GLY A 172 -5.31 -2.30 9.77
N HIS A 173 -5.42 -1.27 8.93
CA HIS A 173 -4.89 -1.24 7.56
C HIS A 173 -4.13 0.04 7.28
#